data_1a5fcb08b31206a0c802d1f12e8b9cd9
#
_entry.id   1a5fcb08b31206a0c802d1f12e8b9cd9
#
_cell.length_a   1.000
_cell.length_b   1.000
_cell.length_c   1.000
_cell.angle_alpha   90.00
_cell.angle_beta   90.00
_cell.angle_gamma   90.00
#
_symmetry.space_group_name_H-M   'P 1'
#
loop_
_entity.id
_entity.type
_entity.pdbx_description
1 polymer ?
#
loop_
_entity_poly.entity_id
_entity_poly.type
_entity_poly.pdbx_seq_one_letter_code
_entity_poly.pdbx_strand_id
1 'polypeptide(L)'
;MKNSFCFFSILSIDFFVGCQNKLTPKVIEIPISQENPKKIEALGEEAYAKLSIEGMTCAIGCAATIEKRLQKTSGIVSAKVDFETNTGWVTYDANMLNLDKISSVVKSSGTTYSVSEIVSLDRTIH
;
A
#
# COMPACT_ATOMS: atom_id res chain seq x y z
N MET A 1 64.29 -37.19 31.60
CA MET A 1 64.28 -36.35 32.76
C MET A 1 63.26 -35.24 32.51
N LYS A 2 62.18 -35.42 33.07
CA LYS A 2 61.47 -34.63 34.09
C LYS A 2 60.76 -33.46 33.49
N ASN A 3 59.55 -33.65 33.11
CA ASN A 3 58.38 -33.54 33.96
C ASN A 3 58.22 -32.14 34.48
N SER A 4 57.64 -31.32 33.65
CA SER A 4 56.95 -30.18 34.16
C SER A 4 56.02 -29.65 33.09
N PHE A 5 55.02 -30.41 32.85
CA PHE A 5 54.02 -30.04 31.86
C PHE A 5 52.69 -30.57 32.30
N CYS A 6 51.98 -29.83 32.98
CA CYS A 6 50.56 -30.16 33.14
C CYS A 6 49.85 -29.08 33.95
N PHE A 7 50.04 -27.84 33.66
CA PHE A 7 49.25 -26.83 34.40
C PHE A 7 48.87 -25.61 33.57
N PHE A 8 48.63 -25.84 32.30
CA PHE A 8 48.22 -24.67 31.49
C PHE A 8 46.98 -24.97 30.61
N SER A 9 46.11 -25.83 31.06
CA SER A 9 45.01 -26.22 30.25
C SER A 9 43.63 -26.00 30.88
N ILE A 10 43.49 -25.10 31.83
CA ILE A 10 42.20 -24.96 32.51
C ILE A 10 41.68 -23.52 32.50
N LEU A 11 42.24 -22.66 31.69
CA LEU A 11 41.79 -21.26 31.72
C LEU A 11 41.26 -20.71 30.41
N SER A 12 40.62 -21.52 29.65
CA SER A 12 40.06 -21.09 28.35
C SER A 12 38.62 -21.49 28.12
N ILE A 13 37.89 -21.76 29.16
CA ILE A 13 36.51 -22.25 28.97
C ILE A 13 35.43 -21.22 29.35
N ASP A 14 35.84 -20.07 29.85
CA ASP A 14 34.84 -19.16 30.38
C ASP A 14 34.53 -17.95 29.49
N PHE A 15 34.81 -18.03 28.21
CA PHE A 15 34.41 -16.95 27.32
C PHE A 15 33.31 -17.35 26.33
N PHE A 16 32.50 -18.32 26.75
CA PHE A 16 31.26 -18.59 26.04
C PHE A 16 30.04 -18.01 26.78
N VAL A 17 30.27 -16.86 27.41
CA VAL A 17 29.17 -16.09 27.93
C VAL A 17 28.56 -15.32 26.77
N GLY A 18 27.61 -15.96 26.15
CA GLY A 18 26.38 -15.31 25.92
C GLY A 18 26.38 -14.14 24.94
N CYS A 19 26.67 -14.39 23.68
CA CYS A 19 25.80 -13.77 22.69
C CYS A 19 24.53 -14.61 22.61
N GLN A 20 23.85 -14.75 23.71
CA GLN A 20 22.41 -14.88 23.65
C GLN A 20 21.93 -13.50 23.24
N ASN A 21 22.08 -13.26 21.96
CA ASN A 21 21.15 -12.41 21.29
C ASN A 21 19.81 -13.13 21.41
N LYS A 22 19.24 -13.02 22.59
CA LYS A 22 17.85 -13.26 22.82
C LYS A 22 17.18 -12.16 22.03
N LEU A 23 17.10 -12.40 20.74
CA LEU A 23 16.04 -11.87 19.93
C LEU A 23 14.76 -12.47 20.55
N THR A 24 14.42 -11.97 21.72
CA THR A 24 13.02 -11.78 21.92
C THR A 24 12.61 -11.03 20.66
N PRO A 25 11.73 -11.56 19.83
CA PRO A 25 10.94 -10.69 19.05
C PRO A 25 10.29 -9.81 20.12
N LYS A 26 10.92 -8.69 20.43
CA LYS A 26 10.18 -7.55 20.78
C LYS A 26 9.25 -7.48 19.58
N VAL A 27 8.06 -7.97 19.76
CA VAL A 27 6.94 -7.46 19.04
C VAL A 27 7.06 -5.99 19.38
N ILE A 28 7.85 -5.31 18.58
CA ILE A 28 7.62 -3.95 18.31
C ILE A 28 6.23 -4.08 17.73
N GLU A 29 5.24 -3.92 18.57
CA GLU A 29 4.12 -3.13 18.18
C GLU A 29 4.78 -1.85 17.72
N ILE A 30 5.33 -1.94 16.51
CA ILE A 30 5.28 -0.82 15.64
C ILE A 30 3.79 -0.54 15.74
N PRO A 31 3.36 0.53 16.41
CA PRO A 31 2.13 1.07 15.93
C PRO A 31 2.44 1.15 14.46
N ILE A 32 1.92 0.21 13.71
CA ILE A 32 1.64 0.48 12.35
C ILE A 32 0.76 1.72 12.52
N SER A 33 1.45 2.82 12.66
CA SER A 33 1.18 3.93 11.81
C SER A 33 1.32 3.28 10.46
N GLN A 34 0.31 2.49 10.15
CA GLN A 34 -0.29 2.70 8.88
C GLN A 34 -0.26 4.21 8.80
N GLU A 35 0.75 4.71 8.16
CA GLU A 35 0.56 5.85 7.33
C GLU A 35 -0.51 5.37 6.36
N ASN A 36 -1.61 5.21 6.98
CA ASN A 36 -2.91 5.42 6.46
C ASN A 36 -2.69 6.66 5.66
N PRO A 37 -2.60 6.55 4.31
CA PRO A 37 -2.40 7.71 3.47
C PRO A 37 -3.52 8.61 3.89
N LYS A 38 -3.13 9.52 4.76
CA LYS A 38 -3.93 10.58 5.34
C LYS A 38 -5.39 10.32 5.06
N LYS A 39 -6.03 9.51 5.91
CA LYS A 39 -7.47 9.47 5.95
C LYS A 39 -7.84 10.91 6.22
N ILE A 40 -8.01 11.64 5.15
CA ILE A 40 -8.73 12.88 5.18
C ILE A 40 -10.07 12.38 5.65
N GLU A 41 -10.36 12.56 6.93
CA GLU A 41 -11.70 12.37 7.40
C GLU A 41 -12.52 13.26 6.47
N ALA A 42 -13.10 12.60 5.49
CA ALA A 42 -14.02 13.23 4.59
C ALA A 42 -15.18 13.66 5.49
N LEU A 43 -15.18 14.92 5.85
CA LEU A 43 -16.34 15.56 6.50
C LEU A 43 -17.50 15.64 5.51
N GLY A 44 -17.39 14.91 4.40
CA GLY A 44 -18.31 14.85 3.29
C GLY A 44 -18.95 13.47 3.13
N GLU A 45 -19.84 13.36 2.21
CA GLU A 45 -20.55 12.16 1.84
C GLU A 45 -19.63 11.26 0.99
N GLU A 46 -19.19 10.15 1.56
CA GLU A 46 -18.42 9.14 0.83
C GLU A 46 -19.30 8.49 -0.25
N ALA A 47 -18.85 8.57 -1.47
CA ALA A 47 -19.46 7.92 -2.61
C ALA A 47 -18.50 6.91 -3.25
N TYR A 48 -19.06 5.94 -3.93
CA TYR A 48 -18.31 4.87 -4.59
C TYR A 48 -18.55 4.95 -6.09
N ALA A 49 -17.50 4.71 -6.86
CA ALA A 49 -17.59 4.63 -8.31
C ALA A 49 -16.85 3.41 -8.84
N LYS A 50 -17.44 2.81 -9.85
CA LYS A 50 -16.81 1.79 -10.69
C LYS A 50 -16.54 2.40 -12.06
N LEU A 51 -15.30 2.24 -12.53
CA LEU A 51 -14.86 2.74 -13.83
C LEU A 51 -14.44 1.57 -14.73
N SER A 52 -14.84 1.59 -15.98
CA SER A 52 -14.23 0.76 -17.03
C SER A 52 -13.14 1.58 -17.72
N ILE A 53 -11.90 1.12 -17.63
CA ILE A 53 -10.71 1.84 -18.08
C ILE A 53 -10.12 1.11 -19.28
N GLU A 54 -10.02 1.78 -20.40
CA GLU A 54 -9.41 1.25 -21.62
C GLU A 54 -8.02 1.83 -21.86
N GLY A 55 -7.24 1.13 -22.70
CA GLY A 55 -5.90 1.57 -23.10
C GLY A 55 -4.78 1.16 -22.13
N MET A 56 -5.05 0.30 -21.15
CA MET A 56 -4.02 -0.30 -20.32
C MET A 56 -3.33 -1.42 -21.10
N THR A 57 -2.08 -1.22 -21.48
CA THR A 57 -1.31 -2.17 -22.32
C THR A 57 -0.30 -3.00 -21.54
N CYS A 58 0.02 -2.63 -20.32
CA CYS A 58 0.96 -3.37 -19.47
C CYS A 58 0.36 -3.67 -18.10
N ALA A 59 0.40 -4.96 -17.75
CA ALA A 59 -0.25 -5.52 -16.58
C ALA A 59 0.14 -4.84 -15.24
N ILE A 60 1.40 -4.46 -15.07
CA ILE A 60 1.89 -3.98 -13.77
C ILE A 60 1.99 -2.45 -13.72
N GLY A 61 2.39 -1.83 -14.80
CA GLY A 61 2.70 -0.40 -14.80
C GLY A 61 1.49 0.52 -14.97
N CYS A 62 0.58 0.16 -15.87
CA CYS A 62 -0.54 1.02 -16.24
C CYS A 62 -1.56 1.16 -15.10
N ALA A 63 -2.01 0.06 -14.54
CA ALA A 63 -2.94 0.05 -13.41
C ALA A 63 -2.37 0.79 -12.19
N ALA A 64 -1.12 0.51 -11.83
CA ALA A 64 -0.45 1.18 -10.71
C ALA A 64 -0.28 2.69 -10.94
N THR A 65 -0.03 3.12 -12.17
CA THR A 65 0.09 4.54 -12.50
C THR A 65 -1.23 5.27 -12.32
N ILE A 66 -2.31 4.70 -12.81
CA ILE A 66 -3.66 5.27 -12.68
C ILE A 66 -4.08 5.30 -11.20
N GLU A 67 -3.90 4.20 -10.48
CA GLU A 67 -4.20 4.08 -9.06
C GLU A 67 -3.47 5.15 -8.24
N LYS A 68 -2.16 5.27 -8.44
CA LYS A 68 -1.32 6.26 -7.76
C LYS A 68 -1.75 7.70 -8.08
N ARG A 69 -2.18 7.95 -9.30
CA ARG A 69 -2.65 9.27 -9.71
C ARG A 69 -3.97 9.62 -9.05
N LEU A 70 -4.90 8.67 -9.02
CA LEU A 70 -6.17 8.82 -8.31
C LEU A 70 -5.94 9.07 -6.83
N GLN A 71 -5.15 8.25 -6.15
CA GLN A 71 -4.85 8.39 -4.72
C GLN A 71 -4.23 9.75 -4.34
N LYS A 72 -3.54 10.39 -5.26
CA LYS A 72 -2.96 11.74 -5.06
C LYS A 72 -3.96 12.87 -5.29
N THR A 73 -5.12 12.57 -5.80
CA THR A 73 -6.13 13.58 -6.11
C THR A 73 -6.92 13.93 -4.85
N SER A 74 -7.01 15.20 -4.54
CA SER A 74 -7.79 15.68 -3.39
C SER A 74 -9.26 15.27 -3.54
N GLY A 75 -9.85 14.73 -2.48
CA GLY A 75 -11.22 14.21 -2.48
C GLY A 75 -11.32 12.72 -2.82
N ILE A 76 -10.25 12.05 -3.23
CA ILE A 76 -10.19 10.60 -3.33
C ILE A 76 -9.79 10.03 -1.97
N VAL A 77 -10.62 9.16 -1.43
CA VAL A 77 -10.38 8.43 -0.17
C VAL A 77 -9.57 7.17 -0.42
N SER A 78 -9.96 6.40 -1.43
CA SER A 78 -9.21 5.24 -1.89
C SER A 78 -9.44 4.98 -3.38
N ALA A 79 -8.46 4.34 -4.02
CA ALA A 79 -8.58 3.89 -5.40
C ALA A 79 -7.87 2.56 -5.57
N LYS A 80 -8.48 1.65 -6.32
CA LYS A 80 -7.94 0.38 -6.72
C LYS A 80 -8.22 0.15 -8.20
N VAL A 81 -7.20 -0.24 -8.94
CA VAL A 81 -7.31 -0.50 -10.38
C VAL A 81 -6.86 -1.92 -10.66
N ASP A 82 -7.72 -2.67 -11.30
CA ASP A 82 -7.47 -4.04 -11.75
C ASP A 82 -7.25 -4.04 -13.27
N PHE A 83 -6.08 -4.51 -13.67
CA PHE A 83 -5.71 -4.63 -15.06
C PHE A 83 -6.46 -5.75 -15.79
N GLU A 84 -6.66 -6.89 -15.12
CA GLU A 84 -7.25 -8.07 -15.77
C GLU A 84 -8.71 -7.84 -16.17
N THR A 85 -9.43 -7.11 -15.33
CA THR A 85 -10.84 -6.76 -15.56
C THR A 85 -11.03 -5.39 -16.19
N ASN A 86 -9.94 -4.65 -16.41
CA ASN A 86 -9.96 -3.26 -16.87
C ASN A 86 -10.86 -2.36 -16.01
N THR A 87 -10.93 -2.64 -14.71
CA THR A 87 -11.86 -1.99 -13.79
C THR A 87 -11.12 -1.17 -12.74
N GLY A 88 -11.59 0.05 -12.51
CA GLY A 88 -11.20 0.88 -11.37
C GLY A 88 -12.33 0.99 -10.34
N TRP A 89 -11.97 0.86 -9.08
CA TRP A 89 -12.87 1.08 -7.94
C TRP A 89 -12.37 2.29 -7.18
N VAL A 90 -13.20 3.29 -6.99
CA VAL A 90 -12.84 4.55 -6.36
C VAL A 90 -13.83 4.90 -5.28
N THR A 91 -13.31 5.22 -4.09
CA THR A 91 -14.07 5.87 -3.01
C THR A 91 -13.68 7.33 -2.98
N TYR A 92 -14.63 8.22 -3.01
CA TYR A 92 -14.39 9.65 -3.09
C TYR A 92 -15.41 10.45 -2.29
N ASP A 93 -15.08 11.69 -1.99
CA ASP A 93 -15.98 12.65 -1.36
C ASP A 93 -16.84 13.34 -2.43
N ALA A 94 -18.14 13.08 -2.40
CA ALA A 94 -19.10 13.64 -3.37
C ALA A 94 -19.24 15.15 -3.29
N ASN A 95 -18.85 15.77 -2.17
CA ASN A 95 -18.85 17.24 -2.02
C ASN A 95 -17.63 17.89 -2.66
N MET A 96 -16.53 17.14 -2.85
CA MET A 96 -15.29 17.63 -3.41
C MET A 96 -15.09 17.27 -4.89
N LEU A 97 -15.58 16.11 -5.29
CA LEU A 97 -15.37 15.53 -6.61
C LEU A 97 -16.66 15.02 -7.23
N ASN A 98 -16.72 15.11 -8.54
CA ASN A 98 -17.74 14.45 -9.34
C ASN A 98 -17.12 13.39 -10.26
N LEU A 99 -17.94 12.56 -10.87
CA LEU A 99 -17.51 11.46 -11.75
C LEU A 99 -16.72 11.96 -12.96
N ASP A 100 -17.06 13.13 -13.52
CA ASP A 100 -16.36 13.71 -14.66
C ASP A 100 -14.91 14.09 -14.29
N LYS A 101 -14.71 14.57 -13.08
CA LYS A 101 -13.37 14.91 -12.58
C LYS A 101 -12.54 13.65 -12.40
N ILE A 102 -13.11 12.59 -11.86
CA ILE A 102 -12.43 11.29 -11.71
C ILE A 102 -12.04 10.74 -13.08
N SER A 103 -12.94 10.75 -14.06
CA SER A 103 -12.64 10.37 -15.45
C SER A 103 -11.50 11.20 -16.05
N SER A 104 -11.50 12.49 -15.81
CA SER A 104 -10.44 13.39 -16.29
C SER A 104 -9.07 13.08 -15.67
N VAL A 105 -9.03 12.68 -14.41
CA VAL A 105 -7.79 12.26 -13.72
C VAL A 105 -7.24 10.99 -14.36
N VAL A 106 -8.08 10.01 -14.66
CA VAL A 106 -7.66 8.77 -15.37
C VAL A 106 -7.09 9.11 -16.73
N LYS A 107 -7.77 9.92 -17.53
CA LYS A 107 -7.31 10.36 -18.86
C LYS A 107 -5.98 11.11 -18.78
N SER A 108 -5.79 11.93 -17.77
CA SER A 108 -4.53 12.68 -17.56
C SER A 108 -3.37 11.82 -17.06
N SER A 109 -3.62 10.59 -16.67
CA SER A 109 -2.58 9.66 -16.21
C SER A 109 -1.73 9.11 -17.34
N GLY A 110 -2.21 9.20 -18.59
CA GLY A 110 -1.50 8.83 -19.79
C GLY A 110 -2.33 9.10 -21.05
N THR A 111 -1.68 9.23 -22.19
CA THR A 111 -2.33 9.61 -23.46
C THR A 111 -3.21 8.51 -24.06
N THR A 112 -3.02 7.27 -23.62
CA THR A 112 -3.74 6.10 -24.12
C THR A 112 -4.95 5.71 -23.29
N TYR A 113 -5.07 6.25 -22.07
CA TYR A 113 -6.12 5.85 -21.17
C TYR A 113 -7.42 6.58 -21.46
N SER A 114 -8.51 5.82 -21.50
CA SER A 114 -9.87 6.34 -21.58
C SER A 114 -10.78 5.64 -20.58
N VAL A 115 -11.87 6.30 -20.22
CA VAL A 115 -12.91 5.73 -19.39
C VAL A 115 -14.12 5.54 -20.31
N SER A 116 -14.49 4.30 -20.56
CA SER A 116 -15.63 3.94 -21.42
C SER A 116 -16.94 4.00 -20.64
N GLU A 117 -16.90 3.65 -19.37
CA GLU A 117 -18.07 3.67 -18.50
C GLU A 117 -17.66 4.11 -17.10
N ILE A 118 -18.52 4.88 -16.45
CA ILE A 118 -18.39 5.24 -15.04
C ILE A 118 -19.76 5.17 -14.38
N VAL A 119 -19.85 4.39 -13.31
CA VAL A 119 -21.09 4.15 -12.57
C VAL A 119 -20.87 4.53 -11.12
N SER A 120 -21.73 5.40 -10.60
CA SER A 120 -21.80 5.61 -9.14
C SER A 120 -22.48 4.40 -8.49
N LEU A 121 -21.85 3.88 -7.45
CA LEU A 121 -22.43 2.83 -6.63
C LEU A 121 -22.94 3.46 -5.35
N ASP A 122 -24.24 3.32 -5.12
CA ASP A 122 -24.82 3.71 -3.83
C ASP A 122 -24.40 2.72 -2.75
N ARG A 123 -24.27 3.19 -1.51
CA ARG A 123 -23.78 2.44 -0.33
C ARG A 123 -24.60 1.18 0.01
N THR A 124 -25.62 0.84 -0.76
CA THR A 124 -26.62 -0.18 -0.45
C THR A 124 -26.24 -1.61 -0.86
N ILE A 125 -25.01 -1.87 -1.32
CA ILE A 125 -24.60 -3.24 -1.66
C ILE A 125 -23.68 -3.78 -0.58
N HIS A 126 -24.27 -4.22 0.49
CA HIS A 126 -23.71 -5.22 1.38
C HIS A 126 -24.34 -6.56 1.08
#